data_7df05e621597e7b38b50f87122149dd8
#
_entry.id   7df05e621597e7b38b50f87122149dd8
#
_cell.length_a   1.000
_cell.length_b   1.000
_cell.length_c   1.000
_cell.angle_alpha   90.00
_cell.angle_beta   90.00
_cell.angle_gamma   90.00
#
_symmetry.space_group_name_H-M   'P 1'
#
loop_
_entity.id
_entity.type
_entity.pdbx_description
1 polymer ?
#
loop_
_entity_poly.entity_id
_entity_poly.type
_entity_poly.pdbx_seq_one_letter_code
_entity_poly.pdbx_strand_id
1 'polypeptide(L)'
;SALAMGPRLLILDEPTSMLDPLAARNLLSTVQRINRELGVAILLTEHRLDEVFPAADRVVTMDQGRILSDGAPAEIAQQLSGSVEKSRIYFGLPAAVRIFSELEQTNELPLTVRDGRRRLERLLPIAEDTTVPEDTKTEKETKHPTVLEGKELWFRYTEKGKDILRGTDVTLHQGELLCLLGGNGAGKTTLMQALAGFRKPYRGKVKLAKGQR
;
A
#
# COMPACT_ATOMS: atom_id res chain seq x y z
N SER A 1 -14.62 24.55 2.59
CA SER A 1 -13.69 23.70 1.85
C SER A 1 -12.90 24.57 0.87
N ALA A 2 -11.60 24.34 0.70
CA ALA A 2 -10.70 25.16 -0.16
C ALA A 2 -11.23 25.28 -1.61
N LEU A 3 -11.89 24.24 -2.12
CA LEU A 3 -12.48 24.22 -3.47
C LEU A 3 -13.65 25.18 -3.67
N ALA A 4 -14.38 25.54 -2.59
CA ALA A 4 -15.50 26.45 -2.70
C ALA A 4 -15.07 27.89 -3.07
N MET A 5 -13.79 28.21 -2.94
CA MET A 5 -13.21 29.51 -3.31
C MET A 5 -12.80 29.59 -4.78
N GLY A 6 -13.00 28.55 -5.58
CA GLY A 6 -12.61 28.48 -6.99
C GLY A 6 -11.09 28.66 -7.22
N PRO A 7 -10.22 27.94 -6.51
CA PRO A 7 -8.78 28.16 -6.63
C PRO A 7 -8.28 27.76 -8.02
N ARG A 8 -7.30 28.51 -8.54
CA ARG A 8 -6.59 28.15 -9.76
C ARG A 8 -5.42 27.22 -9.52
N LEU A 9 -4.95 27.12 -8.28
CA LEU A 9 -3.84 26.26 -7.85
C LEU A 9 -4.25 25.56 -6.53
N LEU A 10 -3.98 24.26 -6.46
CA LEU A 10 -4.12 23.44 -5.26
C LEU A 10 -2.76 22.82 -4.92
N ILE A 11 -2.29 23.01 -3.70
CA ILE A 11 -1.05 22.42 -3.20
C ILE A 11 -1.40 21.39 -2.14
N LEU A 12 -0.96 20.16 -2.31
CA LEU A 12 -1.25 19.03 -1.45
C LEU A 12 0.07 18.36 -1.04
N ASP A 13 0.36 18.39 0.25
CA ASP A 13 1.57 17.79 0.81
C ASP A 13 1.18 16.48 1.52
N GLU A 14 1.61 15.35 0.96
CA GLU A 14 1.34 13.98 1.42
C GLU A 14 -0.13 13.73 1.83
N PRO A 15 -1.12 14.09 1.00
CA PRO A 15 -2.53 14.07 1.43
C PRO A 15 -3.06 12.68 1.74
N THR A 16 -2.37 11.61 1.34
CA THR A 16 -2.78 10.22 1.60
C THR A 16 -2.10 9.57 2.79
N SER A 17 -1.11 10.20 3.41
CA SER A 17 -0.27 9.61 4.47
C SER A 17 -1.06 9.05 5.68
N MET A 18 -2.19 9.68 6.03
CA MET A 18 -3.04 9.29 7.16
C MET A 18 -4.30 8.51 6.75
N LEU A 19 -4.45 8.19 5.47
CA LEU A 19 -5.62 7.52 4.93
C LEU A 19 -5.38 6.01 4.78
N ASP A 20 -6.45 5.25 4.91
CA ASP A 20 -6.43 3.85 4.50
C ASP A 20 -6.35 3.73 2.95
N PRO A 21 -5.99 2.56 2.39
CA PRO A 21 -5.79 2.39 0.96
C PRO A 21 -7.00 2.78 0.11
N LEU A 22 -8.22 2.53 0.58
CA LEU A 22 -9.44 2.86 -0.16
C LEU A 22 -9.70 4.37 -0.16
N ALA A 23 -9.58 5.00 1.01
CA ALA A 23 -9.75 6.44 1.15
C ALA A 23 -8.68 7.21 0.37
N ALA A 24 -7.42 6.75 0.38
CA ALA A 24 -6.32 7.31 -0.40
C ALA A 24 -6.63 7.28 -1.90
N ARG A 25 -7.06 6.13 -2.42
CA ARG A 25 -7.45 5.98 -3.82
C ARG A 25 -8.60 6.89 -4.22
N ASN A 26 -9.64 6.99 -3.37
CA ASN A 26 -10.77 7.87 -3.59
C ASN A 26 -10.36 9.35 -3.61
N LEU A 27 -9.45 9.75 -2.72
CA LEU A 27 -8.90 11.11 -2.70
C LEU A 27 -8.14 11.41 -3.99
N LEU A 28 -7.20 10.55 -4.39
CA LEU A 28 -6.39 10.75 -5.60
C LEU A 28 -7.25 10.79 -6.86
N SER A 29 -8.25 9.91 -6.98
CA SER A 29 -9.20 9.96 -8.10
C SER A 29 -10.00 11.25 -8.14
N THR A 30 -10.37 11.79 -6.97
CA THR A 30 -11.06 13.08 -6.86
C THR A 30 -10.15 14.24 -7.27
N VAL A 31 -8.89 14.21 -6.83
CA VAL A 31 -7.87 15.22 -7.21
C VAL A 31 -7.65 15.22 -8.72
N GLN A 32 -7.50 14.05 -9.35
CA GLN A 32 -7.38 13.93 -10.81
C GLN A 32 -8.62 14.46 -11.54
N ARG A 33 -9.81 14.20 -11.02
CA ARG A 33 -11.06 14.72 -11.60
C ARG A 33 -11.13 16.24 -11.52
N ILE A 34 -10.76 16.83 -10.38
CA ILE A 34 -10.69 18.28 -10.21
C ILE A 34 -9.74 18.91 -11.22
N ASN A 35 -8.56 18.33 -11.41
CA ASN A 35 -7.60 18.81 -12.39
C ASN A 35 -8.17 18.76 -13.81
N ARG A 36 -8.75 17.62 -14.23
CA ARG A 36 -9.23 17.41 -15.60
C ARG A 36 -10.50 18.18 -15.93
N GLU A 37 -11.47 18.21 -14.99
CA GLU A 37 -12.79 18.79 -15.24
C GLU A 37 -12.83 20.29 -14.95
N LEU A 38 -12.09 20.76 -13.94
CA LEU A 38 -12.11 22.16 -13.52
C LEU A 38 -10.87 22.94 -13.95
N GLY A 39 -9.87 22.30 -14.57
CA GLY A 39 -8.65 22.95 -15.02
C GLY A 39 -7.78 23.52 -13.88
N VAL A 40 -7.96 23.05 -12.65
CA VAL A 40 -7.17 23.51 -11.50
C VAL A 40 -5.76 22.92 -11.59
N ALA A 41 -4.73 23.79 -11.54
CA ALA A 41 -3.35 23.32 -11.42
C ALA A 41 -3.13 22.67 -10.06
N ILE A 42 -2.47 21.50 -10.04
CA ILE A 42 -2.24 20.76 -8.80
C ILE A 42 -0.75 20.48 -8.63
N LEU A 43 -0.21 20.89 -7.49
CA LEU A 43 1.10 20.48 -7.01
C LEU A 43 0.91 19.47 -5.89
N LEU A 44 1.42 18.25 -6.07
CA LEU A 44 1.21 17.13 -5.15
C LEU A 44 2.54 16.52 -4.76
N THR A 45 2.79 16.30 -3.46
CA THR A 45 3.85 15.41 -2.99
C THR A 45 3.23 14.09 -2.52
N GLU A 46 3.83 12.97 -2.87
CA GLU A 46 3.35 11.64 -2.49
C GLU A 46 4.47 10.60 -2.44
N HIS A 47 4.30 9.60 -1.56
CA HIS A 47 5.15 8.42 -1.47
C HIS A 47 4.57 7.21 -2.21
N ARG A 48 3.26 7.20 -2.45
CA ARG A 48 2.54 6.13 -3.18
C ARG A 48 2.55 6.42 -4.67
N LEU A 49 3.64 6.11 -5.33
CA LEU A 49 3.84 6.48 -6.72
C LEU A 49 3.04 5.65 -7.71
N ASP A 50 2.62 4.42 -7.36
CA ASP A 50 1.88 3.54 -8.29
C ASP A 50 0.61 4.18 -8.87
N GLU A 51 -0.08 5.02 -8.10
CA GLU A 51 -1.33 5.65 -8.52
C GLU A 51 -1.13 7.07 -9.07
N VAL A 52 -0.17 7.81 -8.54
CA VAL A 52 0.06 9.22 -8.86
C VAL A 52 1.00 9.38 -10.05
N PHE A 53 2.08 8.61 -10.09
CA PHE A 53 3.13 8.73 -11.10
C PHE A 53 2.60 8.57 -12.54
N PRO A 54 1.78 7.54 -12.87
CA PRO A 54 1.25 7.39 -14.22
C PRO A 54 0.21 8.45 -14.61
N ALA A 55 -0.37 9.12 -13.62
CA ALA A 55 -1.45 10.09 -13.84
C ALA A 55 -0.98 11.54 -13.86
N ALA A 56 0.28 11.79 -13.48
CA ALA A 56 0.87 13.11 -13.50
C ALA A 56 1.20 13.56 -14.93
N ASP A 57 1.01 14.83 -15.23
CA ASP A 57 1.48 15.43 -16.50
C ASP A 57 3.00 15.67 -16.46
N ARG A 58 3.53 15.95 -15.27
CA ARG A 58 4.94 16.28 -15.04
C ARG A 58 5.38 15.78 -13.67
N VAL A 59 6.57 15.22 -13.59
CA VAL A 59 7.19 14.69 -12.36
C VAL A 59 8.49 15.43 -12.12
N VAL A 60 8.68 15.90 -10.89
CA VAL A 60 9.93 16.49 -10.41
C VAL A 60 10.49 15.60 -9.32
N THR A 61 11.72 15.15 -9.46
CA THR A 61 12.43 14.42 -8.42
C THR A 61 13.42 15.32 -7.70
N MET A 62 13.53 15.19 -6.40
CA MET A 62 14.40 16.01 -5.57
C MET A 62 15.25 15.16 -4.64
N ASP A 63 16.49 15.58 -4.42
CA ASP A 63 17.37 15.05 -3.38
C ASP A 63 18.24 16.16 -2.82
N GLN A 64 18.48 16.14 -1.51
CA GLN A 64 19.29 17.13 -0.78
C GLN A 64 18.98 18.60 -1.15
N GLY A 65 17.69 18.92 -1.36
CA GLY A 65 17.23 20.26 -1.70
C GLY A 65 17.47 20.69 -3.15
N ARG A 66 17.88 19.76 -4.01
CA ARG A 66 18.13 20.02 -5.45
C ARG A 66 17.16 19.21 -6.30
N ILE A 67 16.74 19.79 -7.41
CA ILE A 67 16.02 19.07 -8.46
C ILE A 67 17.03 18.19 -9.20
N LEU A 68 16.75 16.89 -9.24
CA LEU A 68 17.54 15.91 -9.98
C LEU A 68 17.00 15.67 -11.38
N SER A 69 15.69 15.61 -11.50
CA SER A 69 14.99 15.34 -12.76
C SER A 69 13.68 16.08 -12.81
N ASP A 70 13.27 16.48 -14.01
CA ASP A 70 12.05 17.23 -14.28
C ASP A 70 11.59 16.90 -15.70
N GLY A 71 10.40 16.28 -15.85
CA GLY A 71 9.89 15.86 -17.16
C GLY A 71 8.62 15.03 -17.06
N ALA A 72 8.21 14.45 -18.19
CA ALA A 72 7.08 13.55 -18.26
C ALA A 72 7.36 12.24 -17.48
N PRO A 73 6.33 11.58 -16.90
CA PRO A 73 6.52 10.33 -16.15
C PRO A 73 7.33 9.26 -16.88
N ALA A 74 7.11 9.10 -18.20
CA ALA A 74 7.83 8.12 -19.00
C ALA A 74 9.34 8.44 -19.10
N GLU A 75 9.68 9.70 -19.29
CA GLU A 75 11.07 10.18 -19.35
C GLU A 75 11.79 9.99 -18.02
N ILE A 76 11.12 10.35 -16.94
CA ILE A 76 11.67 10.18 -15.57
C ILE A 76 11.84 8.71 -15.22
N ALA A 77 10.87 7.86 -15.58
CA ALA A 77 10.97 6.42 -15.38
C ALA A 77 12.21 5.83 -16.09
N GLN A 78 12.43 6.24 -17.35
CA GLN A 78 13.56 5.80 -18.14
C GLN A 78 14.90 6.31 -17.57
N GLN A 79 14.98 7.59 -17.23
CA GLN A 79 16.18 8.22 -16.67
C GLN A 79 16.60 7.54 -15.36
N LEU A 80 15.65 7.30 -14.43
CA LEU A 80 15.93 6.67 -13.15
C LEU A 80 16.27 5.18 -13.28
N SER A 81 15.71 4.50 -14.28
CA SER A 81 16.00 3.09 -14.55
C SER A 81 17.35 2.87 -15.22
N GLY A 82 17.82 3.80 -16.05
CA GLY A 82 19.12 3.75 -16.75
C GLY A 82 20.32 4.16 -15.89
N SER A 83 20.10 4.61 -14.67
CA SER A 83 21.16 5.02 -13.75
C SER A 83 21.94 3.80 -13.22
N VAL A 84 23.28 3.84 -13.30
CA VAL A 84 24.17 2.74 -12.83
C VAL A 84 24.01 2.51 -11.34
N GLU A 85 23.81 3.57 -10.54
CA GLU A 85 23.42 3.47 -9.13
C GLU A 85 21.91 3.72 -9.01
N LYS A 86 21.17 2.65 -8.76
CA LYS A 86 19.73 2.76 -8.49
C LYS A 86 19.49 3.60 -7.25
N SER A 87 19.05 4.83 -7.44
CA SER A 87 18.75 5.76 -6.37
C SER A 87 17.58 5.27 -5.50
N ARG A 88 17.46 5.80 -4.30
CA ARG A 88 16.28 5.51 -3.43
C ARG A 88 14.96 5.81 -4.14
N ILE A 89 14.96 6.80 -5.02
CA ILE A 89 13.78 7.19 -5.82
C ILE A 89 13.37 6.08 -6.77
N TYR A 90 14.32 5.35 -7.37
CA TYR A 90 14.04 4.20 -8.26
C TYR A 90 13.17 3.14 -7.56
N PHE A 91 13.46 2.83 -6.31
CA PHE A 91 12.69 1.83 -5.56
C PHE A 91 11.26 2.27 -5.22
N GLY A 92 10.98 3.56 -5.28
CA GLY A 92 9.63 4.13 -5.16
C GLY A 92 8.83 4.10 -6.47
N LEU A 93 9.47 3.87 -7.64
CA LEU A 93 8.78 3.82 -8.93
C LEU A 93 7.73 2.69 -8.98
N PRO A 94 6.69 2.83 -9.82
CA PRO A 94 5.70 1.79 -10.03
C PRO A 94 6.32 0.43 -10.32
N ALA A 95 5.72 -0.63 -9.77
CA ALA A 95 6.24 -2.00 -9.92
C ALA A 95 6.43 -2.41 -11.39
N ALA A 96 5.51 -2.00 -12.28
CA ALA A 96 5.63 -2.24 -13.72
C ALA A 96 6.92 -1.64 -14.30
N VAL A 97 7.27 -0.40 -13.94
CA VAL A 97 8.50 0.26 -14.38
C VAL A 97 9.72 -0.54 -13.94
N ARG A 98 9.79 -0.92 -12.66
CA ARG A 98 10.94 -1.64 -12.09
C ARG A 98 11.14 -3.02 -12.71
N ILE A 99 10.06 -3.77 -12.90
CA ILE A 99 10.11 -5.10 -13.52
C ILE A 99 10.61 -5.01 -14.95
N PHE A 100 10.02 -4.13 -15.76
CA PHE A 100 10.37 -4.04 -17.17
C PHE A 100 11.71 -3.37 -17.44
N SER A 101 12.19 -2.51 -16.55
CA SER A 101 13.54 -1.96 -16.66
C SER A 101 14.65 -3.02 -16.47
N GLU A 102 14.34 -4.14 -15.86
CA GLU A 102 15.26 -5.27 -15.68
C GLU A 102 15.08 -6.36 -16.75
N LEU A 103 13.86 -6.52 -17.28
CA LEU A 103 13.55 -7.54 -18.28
C LEU A 103 13.93 -7.12 -19.70
N GLU A 104 13.80 -5.85 -20.02
CA GLU A 104 14.00 -5.35 -21.38
C GLU A 104 14.82 -4.05 -21.39
N GLN A 105 15.80 -3.98 -22.27
CA GLN A 105 16.47 -2.72 -22.62
C GLN A 105 15.62 -1.97 -23.65
N THR A 106 14.51 -1.38 -23.21
CA THR A 106 13.55 -0.69 -24.08
C THR A 106 13.38 0.77 -23.67
N ASN A 107 13.13 1.62 -24.65
CA ASN A 107 12.90 3.04 -24.44
C ASN A 107 11.48 3.38 -23.98
N GLU A 108 10.58 2.39 -23.88
CA GLU A 108 9.21 2.58 -23.42
C GLU A 108 8.90 1.66 -22.25
N LEU A 109 9.02 2.19 -21.05
CA LEU A 109 8.66 1.43 -19.84
C LEU A 109 7.15 1.55 -19.55
N PRO A 110 6.46 0.45 -19.22
CA PRO A 110 5.05 0.52 -18.83
C PRO A 110 4.92 1.22 -17.48
N LEU A 111 4.10 2.26 -17.41
CA LEU A 111 3.89 3.03 -16.17
C LEU A 111 2.82 2.41 -15.28
N THR A 112 1.91 1.60 -15.84
CA THR A 112 0.81 0.98 -15.12
C THR A 112 0.90 -0.55 -15.15
N VAL A 113 0.29 -1.20 -14.15
CA VAL A 113 0.16 -2.67 -14.13
C VAL A 113 -0.58 -3.17 -15.36
N ARG A 114 -1.58 -2.44 -15.85
CA ARG A 114 -2.35 -2.79 -17.06
C ARG A 114 -1.46 -2.84 -18.29
N ASP A 115 -0.60 -1.83 -18.47
CA ASP A 115 0.30 -1.77 -19.63
C ASP A 115 1.41 -2.81 -19.51
N GLY A 116 1.94 -3.02 -18.29
CA GLY A 116 2.88 -4.08 -18.00
C GLY A 116 2.32 -5.46 -18.32
N ARG A 117 1.08 -5.76 -17.88
CA ARG A 117 0.41 -7.02 -18.18
C ARG A 117 0.25 -7.26 -19.68
N ARG A 118 -0.25 -6.27 -20.43
CA ARG A 118 -0.39 -6.37 -21.89
C ARG A 118 0.94 -6.62 -22.59
N ARG A 119 2.02 -6.06 -22.07
CA ARG A 119 3.35 -6.25 -22.62
C ARG A 119 3.89 -7.63 -22.31
N LEU A 120 3.69 -8.11 -21.07
CA LEU A 120 4.09 -9.44 -20.64
C LEU A 120 3.37 -10.54 -21.46
N GLU A 121 2.08 -10.38 -21.71
CA GLU A 121 1.29 -11.29 -22.57
C GLU A 121 1.82 -11.39 -24.00
N ARG A 122 2.46 -10.34 -24.52
CA ARG A 122 3.14 -10.35 -25.83
C ARG A 122 4.51 -10.99 -25.80
N LEU A 123 5.25 -10.83 -24.70
CA LEU A 123 6.59 -11.38 -24.54
C LEU A 123 6.58 -12.85 -24.19
N LEU A 124 5.61 -13.27 -23.42
CA LEU A 124 5.41 -14.63 -22.96
C LEU A 124 4.04 -15.11 -23.46
N PRO A 125 3.92 -15.52 -24.74
CA PRO A 125 2.69 -16.14 -25.18
C PRO A 125 2.41 -17.34 -24.27
N ILE A 126 1.34 -17.27 -23.50
CA ILE A 126 0.94 -18.35 -22.59
C ILE A 126 0.67 -19.56 -23.49
N ALA A 127 1.52 -20.59 -23.41
CA ALA A 127 1.18 -21.88 -23.94
C ALA A 127 -0.11 -22.33 -23.24
N GLU A 128 -1.13 -22.71 -24.01
CA GLU A 128 -2.47 -23.07 -23.49
C GLU A 128 -2.45 -24.24 -22.49
N ASP A 129 -1.29 -24.81 -22.23
CA ASP A 129 -1.10 -25.98 -21.38
C ASP A 129 -0.18 -25.75 -20.16
N THR A 130 -0.08 -24.49 -19.71
CA THR A 130 0.55 -24.26 -18.41
C THR A 130 -0.49 -24.54 -17.32
N THR A 131 -0.61 -25.83 -16.95
CA THR A 131 -1.14 -26.17 -15.62
C THR A 131 -0.30 -25.36 -14.62
N VAL A 132 -0.94 -24.33 -14.05
CA VAL A 132 -0.39 -23.66 -12.86
C VAL A 132 0.00 -24.80 -11.93
N PRO A 133 1.27 -24.95 -11.51
CA PRO A 133 1.60 -25.98 -10.53
C PRO A 133 0.61 -25.75 -9.40
N GLU A 134 -0.24 -26.77 -9.13
CA GLU A 134 -1.04 -26.75 -7.91
C GLU A 134 -0.06 -26.42 -6.80
N ASP A 135 -0.35 -25.36 -6.06
CA ASP A 135 0.46 -24.90 -4.94
C ASP A 135 1.04 -26.12 -4.26
N THR A 136 2.34 -26.24 -4.39
CA THR A 136 3.07 -27.32 -3.73
C THR A 136 2.62 -27.28 -2.29
N LYS A 137 1.90 -28.31 -1.93
CA LYS A 137 1.34 -28.59 -0.62
C LYS A 137 2.15 -27.85 0.43
N THR A 138 1.53 -26.85 1.02
CA THR A 138 1.95 -26.20 2.25
C THR A 138 2.88 -27.15 2.99
N GLU A 139 4.14 -26.77 3.13
CA GLU A 139 5.10 -27.50 3.95
C GLU A 139 4.37 -27.87 5.22
N LYS A 140 4.42 -29.14 5.59
CA LYS A 140 3.74 -29.68 6.77
C LYS A 140 3.89 -28.67 7.88
N GLU A 141 2.77 -28.11 8.34
CA GLU A 141 2.71 -27.19 9.46
C GLU A 141 3.57 -27.77 10.58
N THR A 142 4.81 -27.33 10.66
CA THR A 142 5.59 -27.51 11.88
C THR A 142 4.80 -26.73 12.92
N LYS A 143 4.11 -27.44 13.82
CA LYS A 143 3.29 -26.82 14.87
C LYS A 143 4.20 -26.03 15.79
N HIS A 144 4.51 -24.80 15.37
CA HIS A 144 5.23 -23.87 16.23
C HIS A 144 4.39 -23.61 17.47
N PRO A 145 4.99 -23.55 18.66
CA PRO A 145 4.24 -23.30 19.90
C PRO A 145 3.52 -21.94 19.82
N THR A 146 2.26 -21.92 20.23
CA THR A 146 1.47 -20.70 20.33
C THR A 146 2.10 -19.78 21.39
N VAL A 147 2.42 -18.55 21.02
CA VAL A 147 2.96 -17.54 21.93
C VAL A 147 1.90 -16.55 22.42
N LEU A 148 0.86 -16.32 21.62
CA LEU A 148 -0.27 -15.46 21.96
C LEU A 148 -1.57 -16.05 21.42
N GLU A 149 -2.59 -16.14 22.25
CA GLU A 149 -3.95 -16.53 21.86
C GLU A 149 -4.95 -15.49 22.38
N GLY A 150 -5.69 -14.86 21.49
CA GLY A 150 -6.90 -14.10 21.79
C GLY A 150 -8.11 -14.91 21.34
N LYS A 151 -9.07 -15.18 22.25
CA LYS A 151 -10.24 -16.00 21.96
C LYS A 151 -11.52 -15.29 22.31
N GLU A 152 -12.46 -15.24 21.36
CA GLU A 152 -13.78 -14.61 21.49
C GLU A 152 -13.69 -13.17 22.04
N LEU A 153 -12.79 -12.32 21.56
CA LEU A 153 -12.57 -11.00 22.10
C LEU A 153 -13.69 -10.05 21.72
N TRP A 154 -14.37 -9.51 22.74
CA TRP A 154 -15.37 -8.46 22.60
C TRP A 154 -14.94 -7.22 23.36
N PHE A 155 -14.95 -6.08 22.68
CA PHE A 155 -14.54 -4.82 23.28
C PHE A 155 -15.33 -3.63 22.74
N ARG A 156 -15.67 -2.70 23.64
CA ARG A 156 -16.25 -1.39 23.37
C ARG A 156 -15.65 -0.35 24.31
N TYR A 157 -15.60 0.89 23.84
CA TYR A 157 -15.02 1.98 24.65
C TYR A 157 -15.94 2.51 25.75
N THR A 158 -17.26 2.41 25.57
CA THR A 158 -18.28 2.83 26.55
C THR A 158 -19.34 1.75 26.68
N GLU A 159 -19.98 1.65 27.84
CA GLU A 159 -20.99 0.59 28.11
C GLU A 159 -22.14 0.55 27.11
N LYS A 160 -22.57 1.72 26.61
CA LYS A 160 -23.65 1.85 25.60
C LYS A 160 -23.09 2.03 24.18
N GLY A 161 -21.77 1.96 23.99
CA GLY A 161 -21.11 2.16 22.70
C GLY A 161 -21.23 0.92 21.80
N LYS A 162 -20.92 1.13 20.51
CA LYS A 162 -20.83 0.03 19.54
C LYS A 162 -19.62 -0.85 19.88
N ASP A 163 -19.79 -2.14 19.69
CA ASP A 163 -18.67 -3.09 19.80
C ASP A 163 -17.68 -2.87 18.67
N ILE A 164 -16.42 -2.67 19.04
CA ILE A 164 -15.30 -2.51 18.14
C ILE A 164 -14.69 -3.88 17.81
N LEU A 165 -14.53 -4.73 18.83
CA LEU A 165 -14.23 -6.15 18.63
C LEU A 165 -15.49 -6.97 18.83
N ARG A 166 -15.74 -7.92 17.95
CA ARG A 166 -16.99 -8.67 17.92
C ARG A 166 -16.71 -10.18 17.79
N GLY A 167 -16.28 -10.81 18.89
CA GLY A 167 -15.94 -12.23 18.90
C GLY A 167 -14.69 -12.50 18.04
N THR A 168 -13.68 -11.66 18.16
CA THR A 168 -12.45 -11.79 17.36
C THR A 168 -11.54 -12.85 17.94
N ASP A 169 -11.15 -13.81 17.11
CA ASP A 169 -10.15 -14.82 17.42
C ASP A 169 -8.84 -14.50 16.69
N VAL A 170 -7.71 -14.69 17.37
CA VAL A 170 -6.37 -14.53 16.80
C VAL A 170 -5.40 -15.41 17.53
N THR A 171 -4.51 -16.06 16.80
CA THR A 171 -3.43 -16.89 17.35
C THR A 171 -2.15 -16.47 16.68
N LEU A 172 -1.06 -16.36 17.45
CA LEU A 172 0.27 -16.08 16.96
C LEU A 172 1.23 -17.16 17.44
N HIS A 173 2.03 -17.69 16.54
CA HIS A 173 2.99 -18.74 16.79
C HIS A 173 4.42 -18.19 16.92
N GLN A 174 5.28 -18.96 17.52
CA GLN A 174 6.70 -18.59 17.66
C GLN A 174 7.35 -18.44 16.28
N GLY A 175 8.01 -17.28 16.04
CA GLY A 175 8.66 -16.97 14.78
C GLY A 175 7.71 -16.48 13.66
N GLU A 176 6.40 -16.45 13.91
CA GLU A 176 5.41 -15.96 12.94
C GLU A 176 5.38 -14.43 12.88
N LEU A 177 5.32 -13.87 11.67
CA LEU A 177 4.99 -12.48 11.39
C LEU A 177 3.53 -12.36 10.94
N LEU A 178 2.65 -11.95 11.85
CA LEU A 178 1.23 -11.74 11.55
C LEU A 178 0.97 -10.28 11.17
N CYS A 179 0.43 -10.04 9.98
CA CYS A 179 0.04 -8.71 9.52
C CYS A 179 -1.48 -8.49 9.65
N LEU A 180 -1.89 -7.45 10.39
CA LEU A 180 -3.30 -7.04 10.53
C LEU A 180 -3.65 -5.98 9.49
N LEU A 181 -4.49 -6.33 8.52
CA LEU A 181 -4.96 -5.44 7.47
C LEU A 181 -6.42 -5.02 7.69
N GLY A 182 -6.79 -3.86 7.17
CA GLY A 182 -8.17 -3.34 7.23
C GLY A 182 -8.21 -1.81 7.16
N GLY A 183 -9.37 -1.26 6.81
CA GLY A 183 -9.61 0.19 6.73
C GLY A 183 -9.49 0.91 8.07
N ASN A 184 -9.54 2.26 8.04
CA ASN A 184 -9.58 3.07 9.25
C ASN A 184 -10.87 2.77 10.03
N GLY A 185 -10.75 2.65 11.36
CA GLY A 185 -11.89 2.26 12.21
C GLY A 185 -12.20 0.76 12.26
N ALA A 186 -11.50 -0.11 11.53
CA ALA A 186 -11.73 -1.56 11.54
C ALA A 186 -11.40 -2.27 12.87
N GLY A 187 -10.84 -1.55 13.87
CA GLY A 187 -10.52 -2.11 15.17
C GLY A 187 -9.10 -2.66 15.32
N LYS A 188 -8.21 -2.50 14.33
CA LYS A 188 -6.81 -3.00 14.36
C LYS A 188 -6.06 -2.57 15.62
N THR A 189 -6.01 -1.26 15.87
CA THR A 189 -5.35 -0.69 17.06
C THR A 189 -5.98 -1.18 18.35
N THR A 190 -7.30 -1.32 18.38
CA THR A 190 -8.03 -1.83 19.54
C THR A 190 -7.68 -3.29 19.83
N LEU A 191 -7.60 -4.12 18.77
CA LEU A 191 -7.19 -5.51 18.89
C LEU A 191 -5.74 -5.61 19.41
N MET A 192 -4.81 -4.86 18.83
CA MET A 192 -3.42 -4.82 19.30
C MET A 192 -3.33 -4.40 20.78
N GLN A 193 -4.07 -3.35 21.19
CA GLN A 193 -4.12 -2.91 22.60
C GLN A 193 -4.71 -3.97 23.53
N ALA A 194 -5.72 -4.71 23.07
CA ALA A 194 -6.31 -5.80 23.84
C ALA A 194 -5.32 -6.96 23.99
N LEU A 195 -4.63 -7.36 22.93
CA LEU A 195 -3.63 -8.42 22.93
C LEU A 195 -2.41 -8.08 23.78
N ALA A 196 -1.96 -6.81 23.75
CA ALA A 196 -0.86 -6.29 24.56
C ALA A 196 -1.26 -6.03 26.03
N GLY A 197 -2.53 -6.24 26.42
CA GLY A 197 -3.00 -6.05 27.78
C GLY A 197 -3.29 -4.60 28.20
N PHE A 198 -3.14 -3.61 27.27
CA PHE A 198 -3.49 -2.21 27.55
C PHE A 198 -5.00 -1.96 27.64
N ARG A 199 -5.79 -2.86 27.03
CA ARG A 199 -7.25 -2.84 27.05
C ARG A 199 -7.77 -4.20 27.46
N LYS A 200 -8.73 -4.21 28.40
CA LYS A 200 -9.35 -5.46 28.84
C LYS A 200 -10.64 -5.69 28.09
N PRO A 201 -10.76 -6.75 27.26
CA PRO A 201 -12.02 -7.14 26.66
C PRO A 201 -13.07 -7.43 27.75
N TYR A 202 -14.31 -7.04 27.55
CA TYR A 202 -15.38 -7.34 28.50
C TYR A 202 -15.85 -8.81 28.38
N ARG A 203 -15.56 -9.44 27.23
CA ARG A 203 -15.78 -10.86 26.99
C ARG A 203 -14.62 -11.43 26.19
N GLY A 204 -14.31 -12.71 26.37
CA GLY A 204 -13.16 -13.39 25.78
C GLY A 204 -11.94 -13.39 26.68
N LYS A 205 -10.85 -13.97 26.21
CA LYS A 205 -9.61 -14.12 26.98
C LYS A 205 -8.40 -13.94 26.05
N VAL A 206 -7.36 -13.30 26.60
CA VAL A 206 -6.02 -13.25 25.99
C VAL A 206 -5.09 -14.09 26.85
N LYS A 207 -4.34 -14.98 26.22
CA LYS A 207 -3.33 -15.81 26.86
C LYS A 207 -1.97 -15.58 26.20
N LEU A 208 -0.95 -15.37 27.00
CA LEU A 208 0.45 -15.36 26.59
C LEU A 208 1.11 -16.64 27.07
N ALA A 209 2.05 -17.17 26.27
CA ALA A 209 2.88 -18.29 26.71
C ALA A 209 3.69 -17.91 27.97
N LYS A 210 3.86 -18.88 28.87
CA LYS A 210 4.62 -18.65 30.10
C LYS A 210 6.07 -18.28 29.77
N GLY A 211 6.56 -17.17 30.33
CA GLY A 211 7.96 -16.71 30.16
C GLY A 211 8.16 -15.54 29.20
N GLN A 212 7.10 -15.06 28.53
CA GLN A 212 7.15 -13.85 27.71
C GLN A 212 6.41 -12.71 28.47
N ARG A 213 7.17 -11.74 28.90
CA ARG A 213 6.69 -10.45 29.42
C ARG A 213 7.15 -9.33 28.52
#